data_a40f27e273edb3f22396d634f7a74730
#
_entry.id   a40f27e273edb3f22396d634f7a74730
#
_cell.length_a   1.000
_cell.length_b   1.000
_cell.length_c   1.000
_cell.angle_alpha   90.00
_cell.angle_beta   90.00
_cell.angle_gamma   90.00
#
_symmetry.space_group_name_H-M   'P 1'
#
loop_
_entity.id
_entity.type
_entity.pdbx_description
1 polymer ?
#
loop_
_entity_poly.entity_id
_entity_poly.type
_entity_poly.pdbx_seq_one_letter_code
_entity_poly.pdbx_strand_id
1 'polypeptide(L)'
;MYKRQGTGKEQSIKIESQTSLSEEEIQAKIAEAESFAEEDKRRKAKIELRNMADQIVYQTRRTLDENEDKLDASDLEPVREKLTELEALVQDADGKPIDDEAMDEAAIQAKVKEVEESMHAISSKLYEAAAAEMAEAENNEGDGSINVEGDDVVDADFEVVDEED
;
A
#
# COMPACT_ATOMS: atom_id res chain seq x y z
N MET A 1 49.38 -37.77 -4.11
CA MET A 1 50.69 -38.00 -4.80
C MET A 1 51.25 -39.33 -4.31
N TYR A 2 51.17 -40.38 -5.12
CA TYR A 2 51.81 -41.65 -4.81
C TYR A 2 53.14 -41.76 -5.58
N LYS A 3 54.26 -41.63 -4.88
CA LYS A 3 55.56 -41.85 -5.46
C LYS A 3 55.88 -43.35 -5.41
N ARG A 4 55.94 -43.99 -6.56
CA ARG A 4 56.56 -45.33 -6.67
C ARG A 4 58.07 -45.16 -6.69
N GLN A 5 58.69 -45.53 -5.60
CA GLN A 5 60.15 -45.55 -5.51
C GLN A 5 60.70 -46.64 -6.42
N GLY A 6 61.24 -46.29 -7.55
CA GLY A 6 61.95 -47.25 -8.41
C GLY A 6 62.05 -46.94 -9.89
N THR A 7 61.25 -46.09 -10.48
CA THR A 7 61.29 -45.89 -11.94
C THR A 7 61.29 -44.44 -12.42
N GLY A 8 61.36 -43.44 -11.55
CA GLY A 8 61.51 -42.04 -11.96
C GLY A 8 60.42 -41.50 -12.88
N LYS A 9 59.32 -42.23 -13.12
CA LYS A 9 58.20 -41.78 -13.92
C LYS A 9 57.12 -41.19 -13.04
N GLU A 10 56.88 -39.89 -13.12
CA GLU A 10 55.74 -39.21 -12.54
C GLU A 10 54.52 -39.45 -13.41
N GLN A 11 53.50 -40.06 -12.88
CA GLN A 11 52.15 -40.03 -13.48
C GLN A 11 51.30 -38.98 -12.75
N SER A 12 51.01 -37.90 -13.39
CA SER A 12 49.99 -36.94 -12.93
C SER A 12 48.62 -37.34 -13.53
N ILE A 13 47.70 -37.69 -12.68
CA ILE A 13 46.31 -37.87 -13.09
C ILE A 13 45.64 -36.51 -12.88
N LYS A 14 45.28 -35.82 -13.98
CA LYS A 14 44.46 -34.65 -13.96
C LYS A 14 43.01 -35.14 -13.91
N ILE A 15 42.38 -35.05 -12.77
CA ILE A 15 40.97 -35.32 -12.63
C ILE A 15 40.25 -34.07 -13.13
N GLU A 16 39.80 -34.07 -14.37
CA GLU A 16 38.87 -33.08 -14.86
C GLU A 16 37.44 -33.53 -14.44
N SER A 17 36.86 -32.78 -13.55
CA SER A 17 35.47 -33.00 -13.18
C SER A 17 34.59 -32.70 -14.41
N GLN A 18 34.02 -33.75 -14.99
CA GLN A 18 33.11 -33.65 -16.16
C GLN A 18 31.77 -32.97 -15.85
N THR A 19 31.67 -32.35 -14.66
CA THR A 19 30.45 -31.66 -14.20
C THR A 19 30.59 -30.13 -14.23
N SER A 20 31.63 -29.58 -14.84
CA SER A 20 31.70 -28.14 -15.06
C SER A 20 30.89 -27.77 -16.28
N LEU A 21 29.82 -27.01 -16.09
CA LEU A 21 29.08 -26.35 -17.16
C LEU A 21 30.06 -25.55 -18.02
N SER A 22 29.86 -25.53 -19.33
CA SER A 22 30.63 -24.68 -20.22
C SER A 22 30.30 -23.18 -19.92
N GLU A 23 31.20 -22.27 -20.27
CA GLU A 23 30.93 -20.84 -20.08
C GLU A 23 29.66 -20.38 -20.83
N GLU A 24 29.37 -20.98 -21.97
CA GLU A 24 28.15 -20.73 -22.73
C GLU A 24 26.90 -21.21 -21.98
N GLU A 25 26.93 -22.38 -21.34
CA GLU A 25 25.84 -22.89 -20.51
C GLU A 25 25.63 -22.05 -19.25
N ILE A 26 26.71 -21.55 -18.65
CA ILE A 26 26.63 -20.64 -17.50
C ILE A 26 25.97 -19.32 -17.94
N GLN A 27 26.37 -18.72 -19.05
CA GLN A 27 25.77 -17.48 -19.56
C GLN A 27 24.30 -17.69 -19.94
N ALA A 28 23.96 -18.81 -20.57
CA ALA A 28 22.57 -19.13 -20.87
C ALA A 28 21.70 -19.26 -19.61
N LYS A 29 22.25 -19.89 -18.55
CA LYS A 29 21.54 -20.00 -17.27
C LYS A 29 21.41 -18.67 -16.52
N ILE A 30 22.39 -17.79 -16.65
CA ILE A 30 22.32 -16.43 -16.08
C ILE A 30 21.22 -15.64 -16.82
N ALA A 31 21.20 -15.65 -18.14
CA ALA A 31 20.17 -14.95 -18.92
C ALA A 31 18.75 -15.50 -18.64
N GLU A 32 18.63 -16.83 -18.51
CA GLU A 32 17.36 -17.46 -18.12
C GLU A 32 16.93 -17.02 -16.69
N ALA A 33 17.86 -16.97 -15.75
CA ALA A 33 17.58 -16.52 -14.39
C ALA A 33 17.21 -15.02 -14.33
N GLU A 34 17.86 -14.18 -15.13
CA GLU A 34 17.51 -12.75 -15.23
C GLU A 34 16.12 -12.56 -15.83
N SER A 35 15.75 -13.35 -16.84
CA SER A 35 14.40 -13.32 -17.44
C SER A 35 13.34 -13.70 -16.42
N PHE A 36 13.54 -14.77 -15.65
CA PHE A 36 12.62 -15.16 -14.58
C PHE A 36 12.54 -14.14 -13.46
N ALA A 37 13.66 -13.51 -13.11
CA ALA A 37 13.67 -12.45 -12.09
C ALA A 37 12.86 -11.22 -12.54
N GLU A 38 12.88 -10.87 -13.82
CA GLU A 38 12.05 -9.80 -14.37
C GLU A 38 10.56 -10.17 -14.37
N GLU A 39 10.21 -11.40 -14.76
CA GLU A 39 8.83 -11.89 -14.71
C GLU A 39 8.30 -11.91 -13.28
N ASP A 40 9.06 -12.42 -12.34
CA ASP A 40 8.70 -12.44 -10.92
C ASP A 40 8.51 -11.03 -10.36
N LYS A 41 9.37 -10.09 -10.75
CA LYS A 41 9.24 -8.68 -10.37
C LYS A 41 7.94 -8.05 -10.90
N ARG A 42 7.59 -8.32 -12.16
CA ARG A 42 6.32 -7.86 -12.75
C ARG A 42 5.12 -8.47 -12.05
N ARG A 43 5.15 -9.79 -11.83
CA ARG A 43 4.07 -10.48 -11.10
C ARG A 43 3.89 -9.92 -9.69
N LYS A 44 5.00 -9.70 -8.98
CA LYS A 44 4.97 -9.08 -7.66
C LYS A 44 4.36 -7.68 -7.69
N ALA A 45 4.76 -6.83 -8.64
CA ALA A 45 4.20 -5.50 -8.80
C ALA A 45 2.68 -5.52 -9.06
N LYS A 46 2.19 -6.47 -9.87
CA LYS A 46 0.75 -6.66 -10.10
C LYS A 46 -0.01 -7.05 -8.83
N ILE A 47 0.55 -7.99 -8.08
CA ILE A 47 -0.06 -8.42 -6.80
C ILE A 47 -0.09 -7.26 -5.80
N GLU A 48 0.99 -6.48 -5.71
CA GLU A 48 1.06 -5.30 -4.85
C GLU A 48 0.04 -4.24 -5.26
N LEU A 49 -0.12 -3.97 -6.56
CA LEU A 49 -1.11 -3.05 -7.09
C LEU A 49 -2.55 -3.50 -6.78
N ARG A 50 -2.85 -4.79 -6.95
CA ARG A 50 -4.15 -5.36 -6.59
C ARG A 50 -4.44 -5.21 -5.10
N ASN A 51 -3.49 -5.59 -4.26
CA ASN A 51 -3.65 -5.47 -2.80
C ASN A 51 -3.85 -4.01 -2.37
N MET A 52 -3.17 -3.07 -3.03
CA MET A 52 -3.37 -1.63 -2.82
C MET A 52 -4.78 -1.20 -3.21
N ALA A 53 -5.27 -1.64 -4.37
CA ALA A 53 -6.62 -1.33 -4.83
C ALA A 53 -7.69 -1.90 -3.87
N ASP A 54 -7.56 -3.16 -3.45
CA ASP A 54 -8.46 -3.79 -2.46
C ASP A 54 -8.48 -3.02 -1.14
N GLN A 55 -7.31 -2.59 -0.68
CA GLN A 55 -7.20 -1.80 0.55
C GLN A 55 -7.91 -0.44 0.40
N ILE A 56 -7.74 0.25 -0.72
CA ILE A 56 -8.42 1.52 -1.02
C ILE A 56 -9.93 1.33 -1.06
N VAL A 57 -10.42 0.29 -1.76
CA VAL A 57 -11.86 -0.04 -1.80
C VAL A 57 -12.41 -0.24 -0.39
N TYR A 58 -11.74 -1.05 0.41
CA TYR A 58 -12.18 -1.35 1.77
C TYR A 58 -12.19 -0.11 2.67
N GLN A 59 -11.10 0.65 2.68
CA GLN A 59 -10.98 1.85 3.51
C GLN A 59 -11.97 2.93 3.10
N THR A 60 -12.11 3.18 1.80
CA THR A 60 -13.03 4.19 1.28
C THR A 60 -14.48 3.82 1.60
N ARG A 61 -14.87 2.56 1.35
CA ARG A 61 -16.23 2.08 1.67
C ARG A 61 -16.55 2.27 3.15
N ARG A 62 -15.63 1.89 4.00
CA ARG A 62 -15.78 2.07 5.45
C ARG A 62 -15.91 3.55 5.85
N THR A 63 -15.09 4.43 5.27
CA THR A 63 -15.17 5.87 5.55
C THR A 63 -16.50 6.46 5.11
N LEU A 64 -17.04 6.03 3.95
CA LEU A 64 -18.35 6.47 3.48
C LEU A 64 -19.48 5.98 4.40
N ASP A 65 -19.43 4.72 4.84
CA ASP A 65 -20.44 4.13 5.73
C ASP A 65 -20.42 4.78 7.11
N GLU A 66 -19.24 5.07 7.66
CA GLU A 66 -19.08 5.74 8.96
C GLU A 66 -19.54 7.21 8.96
N ASN A 67 -19.61 7.84 7.78
CA ASN A 67 -19.97 9.25 7.62
C ASN A 67 -21.23 9.47 6.73
N GLU A 68 -22.03 8.41 6.53
CA GLU A 68 -23.23 8.49 5.69
C GLU A 68 -24.22 9.55 6.18
N ASP A 69 -24.32 9.74 7.50
CA ASP A 69 -25.22 10.74 8.12
C ASP A 69 -24.79 12.20 7.88
N LYS A 70 -23.51 12.42 7.50
CA LYS A 70 -22.91 13.76 7.33
C LYS A 70 -22.74 14.16 5.88
N LEU A 71 -23.06 13.27 4.95
CA LEU A 71 -22.86 13.45 3.53
C LEU A 71 -24.16 13.30 2.76
N ASP A 72 -24.35 14.12 1.74
CA ASP A 72 -25.49 14.00 0.84
C ASP A 72 -25.33 12.78 -0.08
N ALA A 73 -26.45 12.12 -0.40
CA ALA A 73 -26.47 10.98 -1.32
C ALA A 73 -25.86 11.32 -2.69
N SER A 74 -26.00 12.57 -3.15
CA SER A 74 -25.39 13.06 -4.38
C SER A 74 -23.87 13.06 -4.38
N ASP A 75 -23.25 13.06 -3.21
CA ASP A 75 -21.80 13.01 -3.05
C ASP A 75 -21.30 11.57 -2.87
N LEU A 76 -22.11 10.74 -2.22
CA LEU A 76 -21.78 9.33 -1.96
C LEU A 76 -21.89 8.45 -3.21
N GLU A 77 -22.95 8.64 -4.02
CA GLU A 77 -23.21 7.80 -5.20
C GLU A 77 -22.05 7.76 -6.21
N PRO A 78 -21.47 8.90 -6.65
CA PRO A 78 -20.37 8.90 -7.61
C PRO A 78 -19.12 8.18 -7.10
N VAL A 79 -18.89 8.21 -5.79
CA VAL A 79 -17.73 7.52 -5.18
C VAL A 79 -17.99 6.02 -5.09
N ARG A 80 -19.20 5.61 -4.70
CA ARG A 80 -19.62 4.21 -4.67
C ARG A 80 -19.55 3.56 -6.07
N GLU A 81 -19.95 4.29 -7.12
CA GLU A 81 -19.80 3.82 -8.50
C GLU A 81 -18.33 3.58 -8.86
N LYS A 82 -17.43 4.54 -8.59
CA LYS A 82 -16.00 4.41 -8.85
C LYS A 82 -15.36 3.26 -8.07
N LEU A 83 -15.80 3.03 -6.82
CA LEU A 83 -15.34 1.88 -6.03
C LEU A 83 -15.77 0.56 -6.66
N THR A 84 -17.00 0.47 -7.15
CA THR A 84 -17.50 -0.72 -7.82
C THR A 84 -16.74 -0.98 -9.13
N GLU A 85 -16.42 0.07 -9.88
CA GLU A 85 -15.61 -0.05 -11.09
C GLU A 85 -14.17 -0.48 -10.76
N LEU A 86 -13.56 0.06 -9.70
CA LEU A 86 -12.23 -0.35 -9.25
C LEU A 86 -12.23 -1.82 -8.79
N GLU A 87 -13.24 -2.22 -8.03
CA GLU A 87 -13.41 -3.60 -7.56
C GLU A 87 -13.55 -4.58 -8.73
N ALA A 88 -14.31 -4.22 -9.76
CA ALA A 88 -14.47 -5.03 -10.96
C ALA A 88 -13.18 -5.18 -11.79
N LEU A 89 -12.19 -4.30 -11.61
CA LEU A 89 -10.88 -4.40 -12.26
C LEU A 89 -9.92 -5.36 -11.51
N VAL A 90 -10.18 -5.68 -10.25
CA VAL A 90 -9.29 -6.51 -9.40
C VAL A 90 -9.94 -7.81 -8.94
N GLN A 91 -11.29 -7.88 -8.97
CA GLN A 91 -12.08 -9.05 -8.54
C GLN A 91 -13.09 -9.44 -9.60
N ASP A 92 -13.40 -10.73 -9.68
CA ASP A 92 -14.49 -11.26 -10.51
C ASP A 92 -15.87 -11.11 -9.80
N ALA A 93 -16.93 -11.51 -10.49
CA ALA A 93 -18.30 -11.44 -9.96
C ALA A 93 -18.51 -12.30 -8.68
N ASP A 94 -17.63 -13.25 -8.42
CA ASP A 94 -17.65 -14.09 -7.22
C ASP A 94 -16.77 -13.54 -6.08
N GLY A 95 -16.16 -12.36 -6.28
CA GLY A 95 -15.24 -11.71 -5.32
C GLY A 95 -13.87 -12.38 -5.24
N LYS A 96 -13.50 -13.15 -6.28
CA LYS A 96 -12.18 -13.75 -6.38
C LYS A 96 -11.24 -12.83 -7.15
N PRO A 97 -9.94 -12.83 -6.79
CA PRO A 97 -8.95 -12.04 -7.52
C PRO A 97 -8.93 -12.42 -9.00
N ILE A 98 -8.93 -11.41 -9.88
CA ILE A 98 -8.72 -11.60 -11.32
C ILE A 98 -7.29 -12.12 -11.55
N ASP A 99 -7.13 -12.97 -12.58
CA ASP A 99 -5.84 -13.54 -12.93
C ASP A 99 -4.83 -12.42 -13.29
N ASP A 100 -3.60 -12.57 -12.82
CA ASP A 100 -2.54 -11.57 -13.01
C ASP A 100 -2.28 -11.23 -14.49
N GLU A 101 -2.55 -12.19 -15.40
CA GLU A 101 -2.41 -11.97 -16.85
C GLU A 101 -3.52 -11.11 -17.44
N ALA A 102 -4.72 -11.17 -16.85
CA ALA A 102 -5.90 -10.42 -17.28
C ALA A 102 -5.97 -9.01 -16.69
N MET A 103 -5.15 -8.69 -15.69
CA MET A 103 -5.14 -7.39 -15.03
C MET A 103 -4.60 -6.28 -15.93
N ASP A 104 -5.38 -5.21 -16.08
CA ASP A 104 -4.95 -3.95 -16.70
C ASP A 104 -4.43 -3.00 -15.63
N GLU A 105 -3.11 -2.97 -15.46
CA GLU A 105 -2.42 -2.14 -14.47
C GLU A 105 -2.71 -0.63 -14.68
N ALA A 106 -2.77 -0.18 -15.93
CA ALA A 106 -2.99 1.22 -16.25
C ALA A 106 -4.43 1.65 -15.88
N ALA A 107 -5.42 0.79 -16.16
CA ALA A 107 -6.80 1.03 -15.79
C ALA A 107 -6.97 1.07 -14.27
N ILE A 108 -6.34 0.14 -13.54
CA ILE A 108 -6.39 0.11 -12.07
C ILE A 108 -5.77 1.38 -11.48
N GLN A 109 -4.57 1.77 -11.93
CA GLN A 109 -3.91 2.99 -11.45
C GLN A 109 -4.73 4.26 -11.73
N ALA A 110 -5.32 4.37 -12.92
CA ALA A 110 -6.19 5.49 -13.25
C ALA A 110 -7.41 5.54 -12.34
N LYS A 111 -8.04 4.39 -12.10
CA LYS A 111 -9.24 4.31 -11.26
C LYS A 111 -8.94 4.55 -9.77
N VAL A 112 -7.81 4.06 -9.27
CA VAL A 112 -7.30 4.39 -7.92
C VAL A 112 -7.19 5.90 -7.74
N LYS A 113 -6.57 6.58 -8.71
CA LYS A 113 -6.42 8.04 -8.66
C LYS A 113 -7.77 8.77 -8.68
N GLU A 114 -8.74 8.33 -9.50
CA GLU A 114 -10.08 8.89 -9.51
C GLU A 114 -10.82 8.73 -8.17
N VAL A 115 -10.62 7.59 -7.49
CA VAL A 115 -11.17 7.35 -6.15
C VAL A 115 -10.51 8.27 -5.13
N GLU A 116 -9.18 8.40 -5.15
CA GLU A 116 -8.44 9.29 -4.25
C GLU A 116 -8.85 10.76 -4.42
N GLU A 117 -8.99 11.24 -5.65
CA GLU A 117 -9.48 12.61 -5.94
C GLU A 117 -10.90 12.83 -5.41
N SER A 118 -11.77 11.82 -5.55
CA SER A 118 -13.13 11.89 -5.03
C SER A 118 -13.17 11.88 -3.50
N MET A 119 -12.29 11.08 -2.87
CA MET A 119 -12.16 11.05 -1.42
C MET A 119 -11.62 12.36 -0.85
N HIS A 120 -10.74 13.05 -1.58
CA HIS A 120 -10.28 14.37 -1.17
C HIS A 120 -11.44 15.37 -1.13
N ALA A 121 -12.33 15.34 -2.13
CA ALA A 121 -13.52 16.19 -2.15
C ALA A 121 -14.49 15.87 -1.00
N ILE A 122 -14.71 14.58 -0.71
CA ILE A 122 -15.51 14.11 0.43
C ILE A 122 -14.92 14.59 1.75
N SER A 123 -13.59 14.44 1.93
CA SER A 123 -12.91 14.87 3.15
C SER A 123 -13.04 16.36 3.39
N SER A 124 -12.99 17.19 2.34
CA SER A 124 -13.22 18.65 2.44
C SER A 124 -14.63 18.95 2.93
N LYS A 125 -15.64 18.25 2.40
CA LYS A 125 -17.03 18.43 2.82
C LYS A 125 -17.27 17.97 4.25
N LEU A 126 -16.67 16.86 4.66
CA LEU A 126 -16.75 16.38 6.04
C LEU A 126 -16.14 17.39 7.02
N TYR A 127 -15.02 18.01 6.62
CA TYR A 127 -14.40 19.05 7.43
C TYR A 127 -15.28 20.29 7.53
N GLU A 128 -15.91 20.74 6.44
CA GLU A 128 -16.85 21.85 6.43
C GLU A 128 -18.08 21.54 7.30
N ALA A 129 -18.63 20.34 7.20
CA ALA A 129 -19.77 19.92 8.02
C ALA A 129 -19.39 19.90 9.53
N ALA A 130 -18.24 19.35 9.87
CA ALA A 130 -17.76 19.36 11.25
C ALA A 130 -17.50 20.77 11.79
N ALA A 131 -16.98 21.67 10.97
CA ALA A 131 -16.78 23.07 11.35
C ALA A 131 -18.12 23.81 11.56
N ALA A 132 -19.14 23.51 10.75
CA ALA A 132 -20.47 24.06 10.90
C ALA A 132 -21.14 23.57 12.18
N GLU A 133 -21.04 22.25 12.51
CA GLU A 133 -21.55 21.69 13.76
C GLU A 133 -20.89 22.34 15.00
N MET A 134 -19.58 22.59 14.94
CA MET A 134 -18.86 23.29 16.03
C MET A 134 -19.34 24.73 16.19
N ALA A 135 -19.52 25.46 15.08
CA ALA A 135 -19.99 26.85 15.12
C ALA A 135 -21.44 26.95 15.64
N GLU A 136 -22.30 25.97 15.33
CA GLU A 136 -23.67 25.90 15.87
C GLU A 136 -23.66 25.57 17.37
N ALA A 137 -22.76 24.69 17.82
CA ALA A 137 -22.58 24.34 19.23
C ALA A 137 -22.14 25.57 20.04
N GLU A 138 -21.15 26.34 19.55
CA GLU A 138 -20.70 27.58 20.20
C GLU A 138 -21.81 28.66 20.25
N ASN A 139 -22.64 28.77 19.22
CA ASN A 139 -23.77 29.70 19.21
C ASN A 139 -24.93 29.27 20.15
N ASN A 140 -25.09 27.99 20.40
CA ASN A 140 -26.12 27.48 21.28
C ASN A 140 -25.75 27.51 22.76
N GLU A 141 -24.46 27.60 23.10
CA GLU A 141 -23.97 27.80 24.47
C GLU A 141 -23.97 29.29 24.89
N GLY A 142 -24.29 30.22 24.00
CA GLY A 142 -24.25 31.67 24.24
C GLY A 142 -25.39 32.28 25.05
N ASP A 143 -26.43 31.52 25.52
CA ASP A 143 -27.53 32.01 26.36
C ASP A 143 -27.56 31.38 27.78
N GLY A 144 -26.47 30.82 28.19
CA GLY A 144 -26.27 30.37 29.58
C GLY A 144 -25.25 31.26 30.28
N SER A 145 -25.68 32.37 30.90
CA SER A 145 -24.89 33.16 31.84
C SER A 145 -24.25 32.26 32.88
N ILE A 146 -23.01 31.80 32.61
CA ILE A 146 -22.19 31.19 33.64
C ILE A 146 -21.52 32.31 34.39
N ASN A 147 -22.11 32.64 35.55
CA ASN A 147 -21.46 33.43 36.59
C ASN A 147 -20.31 32.62 37.19
N VAL A 148 -19.10 32.78 36.64
CA VAL A 148 -17.89 32.19 37.21
C VAL A 148 -17.37 33.18 38.25
N GLU A 149 -17.90 33.08 39.47
CA GLU A 149 -17.27 33.57 40.69
C GLU A 149 -16.37 32.44 41.21
N GLY A 150 -15.04 32.67 41.21
CA GLY A 150 -14.09 31.83 41.98
C GLY A 150 -12.96 31.18 41.17
N ASP A 151 -11.90 31.95 40.98
CA ASP A 151 -10.52 31.67 41.40
C ASP A 151 -10.13 30.16 41.46
N ASP A 152 -9.55 29.66 40.38
CA ASP A 152 -8.39 28.74 40.44
C ASP A 152 -7.82 28.55 39.01
N VAL A 153 -6.98 29.46 38.56
CA VAL A 153 -6.14 29.24 37.37
C VAL A 153 -4.98 28.39 37.83
N VAL A 154 -5.06 27.08 37.55
CA VAL A 154 -3.92 26.17 37.72
C VAL A 154 -2.98 26.42 36.55
N ASP A 155 -1.94 27.21 36.80
CA ASP A 155 -0.80 27.44 35.89
C ASP A 155 -0.08 26.06 35.72
N ALA A 156 -0.26 25.43 34.60
CA ALA A 156 0.46 24.18 34.27
C ALA A 156 1.87 24.56 33.81
N ASP A 157 2.80 24.56 34.75
CA ASP A 157 4.24 24.73 34.52
C ASP A 157 4.76 23.53 33.71
N PHE A 158 5.04 23.75 32.43
CA PHE A 158 5.59 22.72 31.55
C PHE A 158 7.11 22.83 31.54
N GLU A 159 7.75 21.96 32.30
CA GLU A 159 9.21 21.87 32.37
C GLU A 159 9.73 21.06 31.18
N VAL A 160 10.39 21.72 30.22
CA VAL A 160 11.09 21.07 29.11
C VAL A 160 12.39 20.48 29.64
N VAL A 161 12.49 19.17 29.69
CA VAL A 161 13.73 18.46 30.01
C VAL A 161 14.50 18.28 28.69
N ASP A 162 15.55 19.06 28.50
CA ASP A 162 16.60 18.81 27.51
C ASP A 162 17.46 17.63 27.99
N GLU A 163 17.36 16.47 27.37
CA GLU A 163 18.37 15.41 27.48
C GLU A 163 19.45 15.65 26.42
N GLU A 164 20.56 16.25 26.89
CA GLU A 164 21.89 16.10 26.26
C GLU A 164 22.56 14.87 26.90
N ASP A 165 22.85 13.80 26.09
CA ASP A 165 24.13 13.07 26.03
C ASP A 165 24.07 11.96 24.97
#